data_f2e5cc619ae17399a5cec99a0cd3b2f5
#
_entry.id   f2e5cc619ae17399a5cec99a0cd3b2f5
#
_cell.length_a   1.000
_cell.length_b   1.000
_cell.length_c   1.000
_cell.angle_alpha   90.00
_cell.angle_beta   90.00
_cell.angle_gamma   90.00
#
_symmetry.space_group_name_H-M   'P 1'
#
loop_
_entity.id
_entity.type
_entity.pdbx_description
1 polymer ?
#
loop_
_entity_poly.entity_id
_entity_poly.type
_entity_poly.pdbx_seq_one_letter_code
_entity_poly.pdbx_strand_id
1 'polypeptide(L)'
;MKKTDLIEVISKKSMISQSESKRCIEVIMEQIIIAITSGEGVEVRGFGGFYKRHRKGRIGINPKTGEKTEVVEKFVPFFKPGKFLKESVNKGL
;
A
#
# COMPACT_ATOMS: atom_id res chain seq x y z
N MET A 1 -10.35 8.56 6.87
CA MET A 1 -9.98 7.65 7.97
C MET A 1 -8.47 7.68 8.17
N LYS A 2 -8.03 7.84 9.39
CA LYS A 2 -6.60 7.89 9.73
C LYS A 2 -6.21 6.64 10.50
N LYS A 3 -4.91 6.44 10.71
CA LYS A 3 -4.38 5.36 11.53
C LYS A 3 -5.01 5.32 12.92
N THR A 4 -5.21 6.49 13.53
CA THR A 4 -5.84 6.60 14.85
C THR A 4 -7.28 6.09 14.86
N ASP A 5 -8.01 6.31 13.76
CA ASP A 5 -9.38 5.81 13.61
C ASP A 5 -9.41 4.30 13.51
N LEU A 6 -8.45 3.72 12.77
CA LEU A 6 -8.33 2.26 12.68
C LEU A 6 -8.01 1.64 14.03
N ILE A 7 -7.13 2.26 14.79
CA ILE A 7 -6.77 1.80 16.14
C ILE A 7 -8.02 1.75 17.03
N GLU A 8 -8.82 2.81 16.99
CA GLU A 8 -10.03 2.89 17.77
C GLU A 8 -11.07 1.83 17.37
N VAL A 9 -11.29 1.65 16.08
CA VAL A 9 -12.24 0.65 15.57
C VAL A 9 -11.82 -0.76 15.97
N ILE A 10 -10.54 -1.10 15.80
CA ILE A 10 -10.04 -2.42 16.16
C ILE A 10 -10.12 -2.66 17.65
N SER A 11 -9.78 -1.66 18.45
CA SER A 11 -9.89 -1.72 19.90
C SER A 11 -11.32 -2.06 20.34
N LYS A 12 -12.29 -1.35 19.81
CA LYS A 12 -13.71 -1.55 20.14
C LYS A 12 -14.23 -2.90 19.65
N LYS A 13 -13.98 -3.24 18.39
CA LYS A 13 -14.51 -4.48 17.79
C LYS A 13 -13.86 -5.74 18.34
N SER A 14 -12.60 -5.68 18.70
CA SER A 14 -11.84 -6.83 19.20
C SER A 14 -11.79 -6.88 20.72
N MET A 15 -12.36 -5.89 21.40
CA MET A 15 -12.39 -5.81 22.86
C MET A 15 -10.99 -5.88 23.48
N ILE A 16 -10.04 -5.18 22.86
CA ILE A 16 -8.66 -5.05 23.35
C ILE A 16 -8.38 -3.58 23.65
N SER A 17 -7.30 -3.32 24.38
CA SER A 17 -6.92 -1.94 24.68
C SER A 17 -6.48 -1.19 23.42
N GLN A 18 -6.51 0.13 23.45
CA GLN A 18 -6.00 0.95 22.35
C GLN A 18 -4.51 0.73 22.14
N SER A 19 -3.77 0.51 23.20
CA SER A 19 -2.35 0.20 23.16
C SER A 19 -2.06 -1.10 22.41
N GLU A 20 -2.82 -2.15 22.69
CA GLU A 20 -2.70 -3.44 21.99
C GLU A 20 -3.12 -3.32 20.53
N SER A 21 -4.20 -2.59 20.26
CA SER A 21 -4.69 -2.33 18.90
C SER A 21 -3.65 -1.59 18.07
N LYS A 22 -3.04 -0.56 18.65
CA LYS A 22 -1.96 0.21 18.00
C LYS A 22 -0.79 -0.71 17.66
N ARG A 23 -0.38 -1.55 18.59
CA ARG A 23 0.72 -2.50 18.38
C ARG A 23 0.42 -3.47 17.24
N CYS A 24 -0.80 -3.99 17.18
CA CYS A 24 -1.22 -4.89 16.10
C CYS A 24 -1.11 -4.23 14.74
N ILE A 25 -1.63 -3.02 14.61
CA ILE A 25 -1.59 -2.27 13.35
C ILE A 25 -0.15 -1.98 12.94
N GLU A 26 0.69 -1.56 13.88
CA GLU A 26 2.09 -1.24 13.60
C GLU A 26 2.88 -2.47 13.15
N VAL A 27 2.62 -3.62 13.76
CA VAL A 27 3.27 -4.88 13.34
C VAL A 27 2.84 -5.28 11.94
N ILE A 28 1.55 -5.17 11.63
CA ILE A 28 1.04 -5.48 10.28
C ILE A 28 1.70 -4.59 9.23
N MET A 29 1.72 -3.28 9.48
CA MET A 29 2.31 -2.33 8.54
C MET A 29 3.81 -2.56 8.36
N GLU A 30 4.51 -2.85 9.45
CA GLU A 30 5.94 -3.15 9.43
C GLU A 30 6.23 -4.39 8.58
N GLN A 31 5.44 -5.45 8.76
CA GLN A 31 5.59 -6.68 7.99
C GLN A 31 5.30 -6.48 6.50
N ILE A 32 4.33 -5.63 6.17
CA ILE A 32 4.03 -5.28 4.77
C ILE A 32 5.23 -4.54 4.16
N ILE A 33 5.80 -3.59 4.88
CA ILE A 33 6.98 -2.84 4.42
C ILE A 33 8.16 -3.78 4.17
N ILE A 34 8.43 -4.68 5.10
CA ILE A 34 9.52 -5.66 4.98
C ILE A 34 9.30 -6.56 3.76
N ALA A 35 8.08 -7.05 3.58
CA ALA A 35 7.74 -7.93 2.45
C ALA A 35 7.92 -7.21 1.11
N ILE A 36 7.48 -5.97 1.00
CA ILE A 36 7.65 -5.16 -0.22
C ILE A 36 9.14 -4.92 -0.48
N THR A 37 9.88 -4.53 0.55
CA THR A 37 11.30 -4.19 0.44
C THR A 37 12.14 -5.40 0.01
N SER A 38 11.82 -6.57 0.51
CA SER A 38 12.54 -7.81 0.16
C SER A 38 12.23 -8.32 -1.25
N GLY A 39 11.18 -7.79 -1.87
CA GLY A 39 10.73 -8.25 -3.18
C GLY A 39 9.79 -9.45 -3.13
N GLU A 40 9.57 -10.03 -1.95
CA GLU A 40 8.66 -11.16 -1.77
C GLU A 40 7.20 -10.74 -1.98
N GLY A 41 6.86 -9.55 -1.50
CA GLY A 41 5.49 -9.08 -1.51
C GLY A 41 4.63 -9.77 -0.45
N VAL A 42 3.41 -9.33 -0.32
CA VAL A 42 2.44 -9.95 0.59
C VAL A 42 1.06 -9.95 -0.06
N GLU A 43 0.41 -11.11 -0.04
CA GLU A 43 -0.93 -11.27 -0.58
C GLU A 43 -1.90 -11.56 0.56
N VAL A 44 -2.98 -10.77 0.62
CA VAL A 44 -4.07 -10.99 1.57
C VAL A 44 -5.29 -11.42 0.76
N ARG A 45 -5.61 -12.70 0.84
CA ARG A 45 -6.68 -13.31 0.07
C ARG A 45 -8.00 -12.56 0.26
N GLY A 46 -8.64 -12.21 -0.86
CA GLY A 46 -9.88 -11.45 -0.84
C GLY A 46 -9.72 -9.94 -0.78
N PHE A 47 -8.58 -9.47 -0.34
CA PHE A 47 -8.29 -8.04 -0.21
C PHE A 47 -7.41 -7.53 -1.34
N GLY A 48 -6.24 -8.13 -1.51
CA GLY A 48 -5.28 -7.73 -2.54
C GLY A 48 -3.85 -8.04 -2.14
N GLY A 49 -2.91 -7.54 -2.92
CA GLY A 49 -1.51 -7.78 -2.69
C GLY A 49 -0.67 -6.51 -2.76
N PHE A 50 0.40 -6.48 -1.97
CA PHE A 50 1.37 -5.39 -1.94
C PHE A 50 2.69 -5.90 -2.49
N TYR A 51 3.22 -5.19 -3.50
CA TYR A 51 4.42 -5.62 -4.22
C TYR A 51 5.34 -4.45 -4.50
N LYS A 52 6.56 -4.76 -4.93
CA LYS A 52 7.51 -3.79 -5.41
C LYS A 52 7.47 -3.81 -6.93
N ARG A 53 7.29 -2.66 -7.55
CA ARG A 53 7.27 -2.53 -9.00
C ARG A 53 8.52 -1.77 -9.46
N HIS A 54 9.20 -2.36 -10.44
CA HIS A 54 10.35 -1.73 -11.07
C HIS A 54 9.88 -0.76 -12.16
N ARG A 55 10.41 0.44 -12.13
CA ARG A 55 10.19 1.45 -13.14
C ARG A 55 11.50 1.72 -13.85
N LYS A 56 11.56 1.36 -15.14
CA LYS A 56 12.76 1.58 -15.95
C LYS A 56 13.06 3.06 -16.09
N GLY A 57 14.35 3.41 -16.15
CA GLY A 57 14.79 4.74 -16.50
C GLY A 57 14.37 5.09 -17.93
N ARG A 58 14.11 6.34 -18.17
CA ARG A 58 13.70 6.82 -19.49
C ARG A 58 14.15 8.28 -19.67
N ILE A 59 14.14 8.73 -20.93
CA ILE A 59 14.35 10.14 -21.23
C ILE A 59 12.98 10.77 -21.36
N GLY A 60 12.68 11.72 -20.45
CA GLY A 60 11.45 12.51 -20.51
C GLY A 60 11.73 13.86 -21.17
N ILE A 61 10.69 14.50 -21.65
CA ILE A 61 10.76 15.84 -22.24
C ILE A 61 9.95 16.78 -21.36
N ASN A 62 10.59 17.89 -20.94
CA ASN A 62 9.88 18.92 -20.19
C ASN A 62 8.93 19.65 -21.14
N PRO A 63 7.61 19.60 -20.94
CA PRO A 63 6.65 20.20 -21.87
C PRO A 63 6.73 21.73 -21.93
N LYS A 64 7.32 22.40 -20.93
CA LYS A 64 7.46 23.85 -20.89
C LYS A 64 8.69 24.35 -21.63
N THR A 65 9.79 23.63 -21.56
CA THR A 65 11.08 24.07 -22.13
C THR A 65 11.52 23.24 -23.33
N GLY A 66 10.93 22.04 -23.50
CA GLY A 66 11.36 21.10 -24.52
C GLY A 66 12.67 20.40 -24.20
N GLU A 67 13.24 20.65 -23.03
CA GLU A 67 14.48 20.02 -22.60
C GLU A 67 14.29 18.53 -22.27
N LYS A 68 15.28 17.73 -22.65
CA LYS A 68 15.31 16.31 -22.29
C LYS A 68 15.77 16.17 -20.84
N THR A 69 14.99 15.44 -20.06
CA THR A 69 15.31 15.13 -18.67
C THR A 69 15.47 13.63 -18.50
N GLU A 70 16.57 13.21 -17.88
CA GLU A 70 16.77 11.81 -17.57
C GLU A 70 15.96 11.42 -16.36
N VAL A 71 15.07 10.42 -16.54
CA VAL A 71 14.30 9.84 -15.43
C VAL A 71 15.02 8.58 -14.99
N VAL A 72 15.50 8.60 -13.74
CA VAL A 72 16.30 7.51 -13.17
C VAL A 72 15.40 6.29 -12.88
N GLU A 73 15.97 5.11 -13.08
CA GLU A 73 15.38 3.85 -12.67
C GLU A 73 15.06 3.86 -11.18
N LYS A 74 13.87 3.37 -10.80
CA LYS A 74 13.47 3.28 -9.40
C LYS A 74 12.48 2.16 -9.14
N PHE A 75 12.34 1.81 -7.88
CA PHE A 75 11.30 0.88 -7.41
C PHE A 75 10.21 1.67 -6.70
N VAL A 76 8.96 1.28 -6.87
CA VAL A 76 7.82 1.90 -6.21
C VAL A 76 6.94 0.83 -5.58
N PRO A 77 6.28 1.13 -4.46
CA PRO A 77 5.28 0.22 -3.92
C PRO A 77 4.07 0.18 -4.84
N PHE A 78 3.47 -1.00 -4.94
CA PHE A 78 2.31 -1.20 -5.81
C PHE A 78 1.29 -2.08 -5.09
N PHE A 79 0.04 -1.61 -5.05
CA PHE A 79 -1.08 -2.37 -4.51
C PHE A 79 -1.95 -2.89 -5.64
N LYS A 80 -2.12 -4.22 -5.70
CA LYS A 80 -3.02 -4.86 -6.66
C LYS A 80 -4.27 -5.29 -5.92
N PRO A 81 -5.43 -4.63 -6.13
CA PRO A 81 -6.66 -4.99 -5.45
C PRO A 81 -7.17 -6.36 -5.87
N GLY A 82 -7.74 -7.09 -4.93
CA GLY A 82 -8.36 -8.38 -5.20
C GLY A 82 -9.76 -8.21 -5.79
N LYS A 83 -10.32 -9.31 -6.28
CA LYS A 83 -11.65 -9.33 -6.92
C LYS A 83 -12.74 -8.83 -5.97
N PHE A 84 -12.73 -9.30 -4.74
CA PHE A 84 -13.74 -8.91 -3.74
C PHE A 84 -13.71 -7.40 -3.48
N LEU A 85 -12.53 -6.82 -3.34
CA LEU A 85 -12.39 -5.39 -3.10
C LEU A 85 -12.89 -4.58 -4.29
N LYS A 86 -12.54 -4.99 -5.51
CA LYS A 86 -13.01 -4.33 -6.73
C LYS A 86 -14.52 -4.34 -6.85
N GLU A 87 -15.13 -5.47 -6.57
CA GLU A 87 -16.59 -5.62 -6.62
C GLU A 87 -17.27 -4.78 -5.55
N SER A 88 -16.70 -4.76 -4.33
CA SER A 88 -17.25 -3.98 -3.22
C SER A 88 -17.27 -2.49 -3.50
N VAL A 89 -16.20 -1.98 -4.12
CA VAL A 89 -16.12 -0.56 -4.50
C VAL A 89 -17.16 -0.21 -5.54
N ASN A 90 -17.38 -1.08 -6.53
CA ASN A 90 -18.36 -0.85 -7.58
C ASN A 90 -19.81 -0.96 -7.07
N LYS A 91 -20.06 -1.84 -6.11
CA LYS A 91 -21.40 -1.95 -5.49
C LYS A 91 -21.78 -0.73 -4.68
N GLY A 92 -20.81 0.03 -4.21
CA GLY A 92 -21.04 1.27 -3.49
C GLY A 92 -21.55 2.41 -4.37
N LEU A 93 -21.57 2.21 -5.68
CA LEU A 93 -22.12 3.16 -6.63
C LEU A 93 -23.64 2.98 -6.71
#